data_0796e1187d8507854f4d9ad629c6ff04
#
_entry.id   0796e1187d8507854f4d9ad629c6ff04
#
_cell.length_a   1.000
_cell.length_b   1.000
_cell.length_c   1.000
_cell.angle_alpha   90.00
_cell.angle_beta   90.00
_cell.angle_gamma   90.00
#
_symmetry.space_group_name_H-M   'P 1'
#
loop_
_entity.id
_entity.type
_entity.pdbx_description
1 polymer ?
#
loop_
_entity_poly.entity_id
_entity_poly.type
_entity_poly.pdbx_seq_one_letter_code
_entity_poly.pdbx_strand_id
1 'polypeptide(L)'
;MRKPIVQLLLIQFREFYREPGILFWAFVFPILMAWGLGIAFTHKTEQKRDIAFIESSSNPDSAFRKLLSAYSKKDTLGKDHILRYNIRSGNEKTGYTVYRIIPTDWEKSELMLKRGSILLIIEEKDGKINYHYDPFNNDAQLTYMQITSMVRNGMPTGPAAEIKPLTQKGTRYIDFLIPGLIAMNLMMSTMWGISYSLIEKRSKKLLRRMVATPMRKSSFMISQLFARLTLNIIEASIVFIFAYYYFNFTLEGSVWALAILYLAGMLCFSGISILISSRTANTYIGNGLINAIVMPMSVLSGIFFSYHNFPDAVIPFIKWLPLTLVADGLRSIFIEGAGIADVFISAIVLSLIGLATFIGGLKIYKWY
;
A
#
# COMPACT_ATOMS: atom_id res chain seq x y z
N MET A 1 15.43 31.86 -31.88
CA MET A 1 15.80 30.42 -31.67
C MET A 1 15.46 30.05 -30.24
N ARG A 2 14.58 29.07 -30.01
CA ARG A 2 14.28 28.59 -28.65
C ARG A 2 15.53 27.97 -28.03
N LYS A 3 15.82 28.32 -26.76
CA LYS A 3 16.99 27.76 -26.04
C LYS A 3 16.97 26.23 -26.12
N PRO A 4 18.11 25.57 -26.37
CA PRO A 4 18.19 24.11 -26.61
C PRO A 4 17.54 23.29 -25.49
N ILE A 5 17.57 23.76 -24.25
CA ILE A 5 16.91 23.11 -23.12
C ILE A 5 15.38 23.04 -23.29
N VAL A 6 14.75 24.11 -23.78
CA VAL A 6 13.30 24.15 -24.00
C VAL A 6 12.87 23.15 -25.09
N GLN A 7 13.65 22.99 -26.14
CA GLN A 7 13.39 22.01 -27.19
C GLN A 7 13.49 20.58 -26.65
N LEU A 8 14.50 20.32 -25.83
CA LEU A 8 14.70 19.02 -25.19
C LEU A 8 13.54 18.70 -24.21
N LEU A 9 13.09 19.67 -23.44
CA LEU A 9 11.91 19.52 -22.58
C LEU A 9 10.66 19.15 -23.38
N LEU A 10 10.38 19.89 -24.47
CA LEU A 10 9.23 19.62 -25.32
C LEU A 10 9.25 18.22 -25.97
N ILE A 11 10.43 17.74 -26.35
CA ILE A 11 10.59 16.38 -26.88
C ILE A 11 10.21 15.37 -25.80
N GLN A 12 10.65 15.54 -24.56
CA GLN A 12 10.36 14.62 -23.48
C GLN A 12 8.86 14.57 -23.10
N PHE A 13 8.20 15.74 -23.08
CA PHE A 13 6.75 15.81 -22.89
C PHE A 13 6.00 15.10 -24.02
N ARG A 14 6.46 15.25 -25.26
CA ARG A 14 5.86 14.55 -26.40
C ARG A 14 6.10 13.03 -26.35
N GLU A 15 7.28 12.57 -25.96
CA GLU A 15 7.56 11.14 -25.72
C GLU A 15 6.60 10.59 -24.66
N PHE A 16 6.47 11.28 -23.52
CA PHE A 16 5.60 10.88 -22.44
C PHE A 16 4.13 10.78 -22.85
N TYR A 17 3.60 11.80 -23.55
CA TYR A 17 2.20 11.82 -23.95
C TYR A 17 1.85 10.80 -25.05
N ARG A 18 2.83 10.38 -25.84
CA ARG A 18 2.62 9.40 -26.91
C ARG A 18 2.65 7.95 -26.46
N GLU A 19 3.05 7.69 -25.22
CA GLU A 19 3.16 6.36 -24.63
C GLU A 19 1.96 6.08 -23.69
N PRO A 20 0.84 5.50 -24.19
CA PRO A 20 -0.38 5.29 -23.39
C PRO A 20 -0.12 4.37 -22.20
N GLY A 21 0.83 3.45 -22.28
CA GLY A 21 1.24 2.61 -21.16
C GLY A 21 1.83 3.42 -20.00
N ILE A 22 2.65 4.43 -20.31
CA ILE A 22 3.23 5.31 -19.28
C ILE A 22 2.13 6.14 -18.61
N LEU A 23 1.19 6.68 -19.40
CA LEU A 23 0.05 7.45 -18.88
C LEU A 23 -0.84 6.60 -17.95
N PHE A 24 -1.08 5.34 -18.33
CA PHE A 24 -1.84 4.42 -17.46
C PHE A 24 -1.15 4.21 -16.11
N TRP A 25 0.13 3.85 -16.10
CA TRP A 25 0.86 3.56 -14.88
C TRP A 25 1.12 4.80 -14.02
N ALA A 26 1.29 5.97 -14.65
CA ALA A 26 1.56 7.23 -13.95
C ALA A 26 0.30 7.84 -13.30
N PHE A 27 -0.86 7.75 -13.97
CA PHE A 27 -2.08 8.43 -13.53
C PHE A 27 -3.19 7.47 -13.11
N VAL A 28 -3.53 6.50 -13.99
CA VAL A 28 -4.70 5.65 -13.77
C VAL A 28 -4.45 4.64 -12.65
N PHE A 29 -3.30 4.01 -12.65
CA PHE A 29 -2.95 2.98 -11.67
C PHE A 29 -2.94 3.47 -10.22
N PRO A 30 -2.30 4.59 -9.83
CA PRO A 30 -2.36 5.10 -8.46
C PRO A 30 -3.78 5.45 -8.02
N ILE A 31 -4.60 5.99 -8.91
CA ILE A 31 -6.00 6.31 -8.63
C ILE A 31 -6.80 5.02 -8.40
N LEU A 32 -6.66 4.02 -9.26
CA LEU A 32 -7.33 2.73 -9.10
C LEU A 32 -6.90 2.02 -7.80
N MET A 33 -5.62 2.08 -7.46
CA MET A 33 -5.10 1.53 -6.21
C MET A 33 -5.66 2.27 -5.00
N ALA A 34 -5.64 3.61 -5.00
CA ALA A 34 -6.21 4.41 -3.92
C ALA A 34 -7.71 4.16 -3.78
N TRP A 35 -8.45 4.12 -4.90
CA TRP A 35 -9.88 3.86 -4.91
C TRP A 35 -10.22 2.44 -4.45
N GLY A 36 -9.59 1.42 -5.04
CA GLY A 36 -9.85 0.02 -4.74
C GLY A 36 -9.51 -0.35 -3.29
N LEU A 37 -8.29 -0.03 -2.84
CA LEU A 37 -7.86 -0.29 -1.46
C LEU A 37 -8.59 0.63 -0.47
N GLY A 38 -8.83 1.88 -0.84
CA GLY A 38 -9.61 2.81 -0.02
C GLY A 38 -10.99 2.27 0.28
N ILE A 39 -11.75 1.84 -0.72
CA ILE A 39 -13.08 1.24 -0.52
C ILE A 39 -12.97 -0.06 0.28
N ALA A 40 -12.02 -0.93 -0.08
CA ALA A 40 -11.86 -2.23 0.58
C ALA A 40 -11.62 -2.11 2.10
N PHE A 41 -10.91 -1.07 2.54
CA PHE A 41 -10.53 -0.89 3.94
C PHE A 41 -11.29 0.22 4.68
N THR A 42 -12.01 1.11 3.97
CA THR A 42 -12.76 2.20 4.62
C THR A 42 -14.22 1.84 4.88
N HIS A 43 -14.86 1.00 4.04
CA HIS A 43 -16.30 0.74 4.08
C HIS A 43 -16.66 -0.61 4.72
N LYS A 44 -15.97 -1.05 5.77
CA LYS A 44 -16.43 -2.21 6.54
C LYS A 44 -17.40 -1.80 7.63
N THR A 45 -18.61 -1.42 7.26
CA THR A 45 -19.72 -1.21 8.21
C THR A 45 -20.15 -2.51 8.89
N GLU A 46 -19.97 -3.65 8.23
CA GLU A 46 -20.23 -4.99 8.75
C GLU A 46 -19.04 -5.92 8.48
N GLN A 47 -18.38 -6.36 9.55
CA GLN A 47 -17.38 -7.43 9.45
C GLN A 47 -18.10 -8.78 9.45
N LYS A 48 -18.00 -9.54 8.36
CA LYS A 48 -18.55 -10.88 8.28
C LYS A 48 -17.47 -11.89 8.67
N ARG A 49 -17.77 -12.72 9.68
CA ARG A 49 -16.87 -13.77 10.18
C ARG A 49 -17.53 -15.12 10.04
N ASP A 50 -16.95 -15.94 9.20
CA ASP A 50 -17.49 -17.27 8.91
C ASP A 50 -16.91 -18.29 9.89
N ILE A 51 -17.82 -19.09 10.47
CA ILE A 51 -17.52 -20.06 11.52
C ILE A 51 -18.20 -21.36 11.14
N ALA A 52 -17.47 -22.48 11.18
CA ALA A 52 -18.08 -23.79 11.03
C ALA A 52 -18.57 -24.29 12.39
N PHE A 53 -19.71 -24.96 12.38
CA PHE A 53 -20.25 -25.66 13.54
C PHE A 53 -20.48 -27.11 13.20
N ILE A 54 -19.85 -28.00 13.98
CA ILE A 54 -20.02 -29.45 13.84
C ILE A 54 -21.09 -29.91 14.80
N GLU A 55 -22.19 -30.29 14.24
CA GLU A 55 -23.35 -30.76 14.99
C GLU A 55 -23.17 -32.21 15.46
N SER A 56 -22.96 -32.41 16.76
CA SER A 56 -23.03 -33.74 17.36
C SER A 56 -24.48 -34.07 17.68
N SER A 57 -24.95 -35.21 17.23
CA SER A 57 -26.36 -35.67 17.37
C SER A 57 -26.80 -35.90 18.81
N SER A 58 -25.92 -35.73 19.81
CA SER A 58 -26.11 -36.31 21.14
C SER A 58 -26.71 -35.36 22.20
N ASN A 59 -26.83 -34.06 21.94
CA ASN A 59 -27.34 -33.19 23.00
C ASN A 59 -28.16 -31.98 22.48
N PRO A 60 -29.51 -32.05 22.51
CA PRO A 60 -30.37 -30.95 22.05
C PRO A 60 -30.30 -29.71 22.98
N ASP A 61 -29.75 -29.85 24.16
CA ASP A 61 -29.77 -28.84 25.24
C ASP A 61 -28.43 -28.05 25.40
N SER A 62 -27.60 -28.09 24.37
CA SER A 62 -26.30 -27.44 24.44
C SER A 62 -26.37 -25.92 24.60
N ALA A 63 -25.38 -25.36 25.31
CA ALA A 63 -25.27 -23.92 25.52
C ALA A 63 -25.15 -23.16 24.19
N PHE A 64 -24.46 -23.75 23.23
CA PHE A 64 -24.27 -23.12 21.91
C PHE A 64 -25.55 -23.16 21.06
N ARG A 65 -26.31 -24.28 21.08
CA ARG A 65 -27.62 -24.35 20.43
C ARG A 65 -28.64 -23.39 21.05
N LYS A 66 -28.66 -23.24 22.37
CA LYS A 66 -29.50 -22.25 23.05
C LYS A 66 -29.17 -20.84 22.59
N LEU A 67 -27.88 -20.52 22.43
CA LEU A 67 -27.43 -19.25 21.88
C LEU A 67 -27.87 -19.08 20.42
N LEU A 68 -27.71 -20.11 19.58
CA LEU A 68 -28.19 -20.08 18.21
C LEU A 68 -29.70 -19.89 18.11
N SER A 69 -30.48 -20.59 18.92
CA SER A 69 -31.95 -20.48 18.89
C SER A 69 -32.45 -19.10 19.40
N ALA A 70 -31.75 -18.52 20.37
CA ALA A 70 -32.15 -17.25 20.99
C ALA A 70 -31.75 -16.01 20.14
N TYR A 71 -30.61 -16.06 19.46
CA TYR A 71 -30.02 -14.87 18.86
C TYR A 71 -29.79 -14.96 17.34
N SER A 72 -30.03 -16.10 16.70
CA SER A 72 -29.82 -16.22 15.27
C SER A 72 -31.09 -15.92 14.47
N LYS A 73 -30.94 -15.09 13.42
CA LYS A 73 -31.92 -15.07 12.33
C LYS A 73 -31.53 -16.17 11.35
N LYS A 74 -32.45 -17.11 11.12
CA LYS A 74 -32.30 -18.11 10.05
C LYS A 74 -32.34 -17.39 8.72
N ASP A 75 -31.26 -17.46 7.97
CA ASP A 75 -31.18 -16.90 6.62
C ASP A 75 -31.10 -18.07 5.64
N THR A 76 -32.15 -18.22 4.82
CA THR A 76 -32.29 -19.28 3.81
C THR A 76 -31.91 -18.79 2.41
N LEU A 77 -31.26 -17.63 2.30
CA LEU A 77 -30.86 -17.03 1.02
C LEU A 77 -29.44 -17.45 0.63
N GLY A 78 -29.34 -18.51 -0.13
CA GLY A 78 -28.13 -18.88 -0.86
C GLY A 78 -28.47 -19.95 -1.90
N LYS A 79 -27.83 -19.95 -3.07
CA LYS A 79 -28.03 -20.93 -4.14
C LYS A 79 -27.79 -22.38 -3.72
N ASP A 80 -27.30 -22.64 -2.50
CA ASP A 80 -26.86 -23.95 -2.03
C ASP A 80 -27.74 -24.57 -0.93
N HIS A 81 -28.89 -23.98 -0.57
CA HIS A 81 -29.79 -24.46 0.50
C HIS A 81 -29.11 -24.78 1.85
N ILE A 82 -27.96 -24.18 2.14
CA ILE A 82 -27.24 -24.40 3.40
C ILE A 82 -27.88 -23.51 4.48
N LEU A 83 -28.35 -24.14 5.57
CA LEU A 83 -28.80 -23.43 6.77
C LEU A 83 -27.64 -22.60 7.33
N ARG A 84 -27.83 -21.28 7.42
CA ARG A 84 -26.86 -20.36 8.02
C ARG A 84 -27.51 -19.66 9.18
N TYR A 85 -26.79 -19.57 10.28
CA TYR A 85 -27.23 -18.82 11.45
C TYR A 85 -26.42 -17.53 11.52
N ASN A 86 -27.08 -16.37 11.51
CA ASN A 86 -26.42 -15.09 11.58
C ASN A 86 -26.60 -14.46 12.97
N ILE A 87 -25.51 -14.29 13.69
CA ILE A 87 -25.51 -13.54 14.97
C ILE A 87 -24.90 -12.18 14.71
N ARG A 88 -25.63 -11.11 14.97
CA ARG A 88 -25.16 -9.73 14.81
C ARG A 88 -24.75 -9.17 16.15
N SER A 89 -23.50 -8.73 16.29
CA SER A 89 -22.96 -8.09 17.49
C SER A 89 -22.35 -6.74 17.13
N GLY A 90 -22.49 -5.74 18.01
CA GLY A 90 -21.97 -4.39 17.79
C GLY A 90 -23.06 -3.33 17.80
N ASN A 91 -22.68 -2.08 17.57
CA ASN A 91 -23.58 -0.94 17.49
C ASN A 91 -23.21 -0.03 16.30
N GLU A 92 -24.03 1.01 16.02
CA GLU A 92 -23.80 1.95 14.92
C GLU A 92 -22.47 2.72 15.05
N LYS A 93 -21.97 2.94 16.27
CA LYS A 93 -20.73 3.68 16.52
C LYS A 93 -19.48 2.85 16.30
N THR A 94 -19.54 1.53 16.58
CA THR A 94 -18.38 0.63 16.50
C THR A 94 -18.37 -0.27 15.26
N GLY A 95 -19.45 -0.20 14.47
CA GLY A 95 -19.72 -1.14 13.40
C GLY A 95 -20.34 -2.45 13.90
N TYR A 96 -20.83 -3.26 12.98
CA TYR A 96 -21.44 -4.53 13.29
C TYR A 96 -20.53 -5.67 12.86
N THR A 97 -20.40 -6.68 13.73
CA THR A 97 -19.80 -7.98 13.35
C THR A 97 -20.91 -8.99 13.18
N VAL A 98 -20.99 -9.60 12.01
CA VAL A 98 -21.95 -10.65 11.68
C VAL A 98 -21.22 -11.97 11.67
N TYR A 99 -21.49 -12.81 12.67
CA TYR A 99 -20.98 -14.18 12.72
C TYR A 99 -21.92 -15.07 11.92
N ARG A 100 -21.42 -15.58 10.80
CA ARG A 100 -22.15 -16.54 9.97
C ARG A 100 -21.72 -17.95 10.37
N ILE A 101 -22.61 -18.66 11.03
CA ILE A 101 -22.37 -20.01 11.53
C ILE A 101 -22.93 -21.00 10.51
N ILE A 102 -22.06 -21.85 10.00
CA ILE A 102 -22.35 -22.81 8.95
C ILE A 102 -22.29 -24.21 9.55
N PRO A 103 -23.42 -24.91 9.71
CA PRO A 103 -23.40 -26.31 10.10
C PRO A 103 -22.73 -27.14 9.01
N THR A 104 -21.75 -27.97 9.37
CA THR A 104 -20.99 -28.76 8.41
C THR A 104 -20.27 -29.92 9.09
N ASP A 105 -19.75 -30.87 8.31
CA ASP A 105 -18.99 -31.99 8.80
C ASP A 105 -17.52 -31.64 9.06
N TRP A 106 -16.83 -32.47 9.83
CA TRP A 106 -15.44 -32.27 10.20
C TRP A 106 -14.50 -32.08 8.98
N GLU A 107 -14.56 -33.01 8.02
CA GLU A 107 -13.70 -32.98 6.83
C GLU A 107 -13.86 -31.72 6.00
N LYS A 108 -15.09 -31.26 5.82
CA LYS A 108 -15.38 -30.01 5.11
C LYS A 108 -14.93 -28.80 5.90
N SER A 109 -15.12 -28.80 7.23
CA SER A 109 -14.68 -27.74 8.12
C SER A 109 -13.17 -27.55 8.08
N GLU A 110 -12.42 -28.66 8.16
CA GLU A 110 -10.96 -28.62 8.08
C GLU A 110 -10.46 -28.08 6.75
N LEU A 111 -11.09 -28.51 5.64
CA LEU A 111 -10.75 -27.98 4.31
C LEU A 111 -11.06 -26.48 4.19
N MET A 112 -12.19 -26.02 4.71
CA MET A 112 -12.58 -24.62 4.72
C MET A 112 -11.64 -23.77 5.58
N LEU A 113 -11.17 -24.29 6.72
CA LEU A 113 -10.18 -23.63 7.58
C LEU A 113 -8.83 -23.51 6.86
N LYS A 114 -8.33 -24.58 6.24
CA LYS A 114 -7.10 -24.58 5.43
C LYS A 114 -7.15 -23.60 4.26
N ARG A 115 -8.31 -23.39 3.67
CA ARG A 115 -8.54 -22.41 2.58
C ARG A 115 -8.73 -20.98 3.09
N GLY A 116 -8.77 -20.76 4.40
CA GLY A 116 -9.03 -19.45 5.00
C GLY A 116 -10.46 -18.93 4.76
N SER A 117 -11.39 -19.78 4.35
CA SER A 117 -12.79 -19.40 4.13
C SER A 117 -13.61 -19.36 5.43
N ILE A 118 -13.12 -19.96 6.50
CA ILE A 118 -13.64 -19.83 7.86
C ILE A 118 -12.51 -19.51 8.83
N LEU A 119 -12.84 -18.88 9.95
CA LEU A 119 -11.87 -18.47 10.97
C LEU A 119 -11.81 -19.42 12.17
N LEU A 120 -12.90 -20.12 12.45
CA LEU A 120 -13.06 -20.92 13.64
C LEU A 120 -13.96 -22.14 13.33
N ILE A 121 -13.61 -23.30 13.92
CA ILE A 121 -14.48 -24.46 13.96
C ILE A 121 -14.92 -24.65 15.42
N ILE A 122 -16.21 -24.82 15.62
CA ILE A 122 -16.82 -25.13 16.90
C ILE A 122 -17.31 -26.56 16.84
N GLU A 123 -16.77 -27.42 17.70
CA GLU A 123 -17.17 -28.81 17.85
C GLU A 123 -17.78 -29.00 19.24
N GLU A 124 -18.95 -29.60 19.29
CA GLU A 124 -19.55 -30.00 20.55
C GLU A 124 -19.42 -31.53 20.72
N LYS A 125 -18.63 -31.95 21.73
CA LYS A 125 -18.39 -33.35 22.04
C LYS A 125 -18.43 -33.59 23.55
N ASP A 126 -19.16 -34.60 23.99
CA ASP A 126 -19.28 -35.00 25.40
C ASP A 126 -19.72 -33.85 26.35
N GLY A 127 -20.59 -32.96 25.89
CA GLY A 127 -21.07 -31.80 26.62
C GLY A 127 -20.06 -30.68 26.78
N LYS A 128 -18.91 -30.77 26.10
CA LYS A 128 -17.89 -29.72 26.06
C LYS A 128 -17.84 -29.08 24.68
N ILE A 129 -17.58 -27.77 24.64
CA ILE A 129 -17.38 -27.03 23.41
C ILE A 129 -15.88 -26.93 23.16
N ASN A 130 -15.42 -27.52 22.06
CA ASN A 130 -14.06 -27.45 21.59
C ASN A 130 -13.96 -26.41 20.47
N TYR A 131 -12.90 -25.60 20.48
CA TYR A 131 -12.64 -24.55 19.49
C TYR A 131 -11.36 -24.89 18.74
N HIS A 132 -11.43 -24.97 17.41
CA HIS A 132 -10.28 -25.24 16.55
C HIS A 132 -10.04 -24.04 15.63
N TYR A 133 -8.88 -23.42 15.72
CA TYR A 133 -8.50 -22.26 14.93
C TYR A 133 -6.97 -22.17 14.80
N ASP A 134 -6.49 -21.37 13.86
CA ASP A 134 -5.08 -21.07 13.73
C ASP A 134 -4.64 -20.00 14.77
N PRO A 135 -3.80 -20.33 15.77
CA PRO A 135 -3.38 -19.41 16.81
C PRO A 135 -2.50 -18.25 16.28
N PHE A 136 -1.94 -18.36 15.08
CA PHE A 136 -1.18 -17.28 14.45
C PHE A 136 -2.06 -16.30 13.65
N ASN A 137 -3.34 -16.61 13.50
CA ASN A 137 -4.30 -15.74 12.84
C ASN A 137 -5.01 -14.85 13.89
N ASN A 138 -4.67 -13.55 13.90
CA ASN A 138 -5.24 -12.57 14.84
C ASN A 138 -6.77 -12.47 14.74
N ASP A 139 -7.34 -12.56 13.53
CA ASP A 139 -8.80 -12.52 13.33
C ASP A 139 -9.49 -13.76 13.89
N ALA A 140 -8.86 -14.93 13.76
CA ALA A 140 -9.37 -16.18 14.34
C ALA A 140 -9.31 -16.13 15.87
N GLN A 141 -8.23 -15.62 16.46
CA GLN A 141 -8.09 -15.45 17.90
C GLN A 141 -9.13 -14.47 18.47
N LEU A 142 -9.34 -13.34 17.82
CA LEU A 142 -10.39 -12.39 18.19
C LEU A 142 -11.78 -13.02 18.09
N THR A 143 -12.05 -13.78 17.04
CA THR A 143 -13.33 -14.47 16.85
C THR A 143 -13.57 -15.49 17.96
N TYR A 144 -12.55 -16.28 18.31
CA TYR A 144 -12.59 -17.21 19.44
C TYR A 144 -12.94 -16.50 20.75
N MET A 145 -12.23 -15.41 21.10
CA MET A 145 -12.49 -14.66 22.34
C MET A 145 -13.91 -14.11 22.38
N GLN A 146 -14.40 -13.55 21.28
CA GLN A 146 -15.73 -12.98 21.19
C GLN A 146 -16.83 -14.05 21.30
N ILE A 147 -16.71 -15.16 20.57
CA ILE A 147 -17.69 -16.26 20.64
C ILE A 147 -17.67 -16.89 22.05
N THR A 148 -16.50 -17.12 22.63
CA THR A 148 -16.40 -17.69 23.97
C THR A 148 -17.06 -16.77 25.00
N SER A 149 -16.90 -15.46 24.90
CA SER A 149 -17.56 -14.50 25.78
C SER A 149 -19.08 -14.50 25.61
N MET A 150 -19.58 -14.63 24.37
CA MET A 150 -21.01 -14.75 24.10
C MET A 150 -21.62 -16.02 24.69
N VAL A 151 -20.95 -17.16 24.50
CA VAL A 151 -21.38 -18.45 25.06
C VAL A 151 -21.42 -18.40 26.58
N ARG A 152 -20.41 -17.82 27.22
CA ARG A 152 -20.27 -17.73 28.69
C ARG A 152 -21.30 -16.81 29.32
N ASN A 153 -21.59 -15.67 28.68
CA ASN A 153 -22.48 -14.64 29.25
C ASN A 153 -23.94 -14.79 28.78
N GLY A 154 -24.24 -15.74 27.87
CA GLY A 154 -25.59 -15.97 27.34
C GLY A 154 -26.18 -14.82 26.53
N MET A 155 -25.39 -13.82 26.18
CA MET A 155 -25.81 -12.65 25.39
C MET A 155 -24.74 -12.25 24.39
N PRO A 156 -25.10 -11.86 23.15
CA PRO A 156 -24.24 -11.05 22.31
C PRO A 156 -24.16 -9.64 22.92
N THR A 157 -23.42 -9.52 24.01
CA THR A 157 -23.23 -8.23 24.67
C THR A 157 -22.44 -7.33 23.74
N GLY A 158 -23.08 -6.26 23.30
CA GLY A 158 -22.33 -5.06 22.99
C GLY A 158 -21.44 -4.71 24.19
N PRO A 159 -20.29 -4.09 23.98
CA PRO A 159 -19.36 -3.82 25.08
C PRO A 159 -20.06 -3.07 26.20
N ALA A 160 -19.90 -3.57 27.44
CA ALA A 160 -20.39 -2.93 28.66
C ALA A 160 -19.70 -1.57 28.93
N ALA A 161 -18.67 -1.23 28.18
CA ALA A 161 -18.00 0.06 28.19
C ALA A 161 -18.49 0.92 27.01
N GLU A 162 -18.69 2.21 27.24
CA GLU A 162 -18.95 3.16 26.16
C GLU A 162 -17.70 3.30 25.30
N ILE A 163 -17.69 2.59 24.17
CA ILE A 163 -16.63 2.74 23.19
C ILE A 163 -16.87 4.06 22.45
N LYS A 164 -15.99 5.03 22.68
CA LYS A 164 -15.93 6.26 21.90
C LYS A 164 -14.93 6.00 20.76
N PRO A 165 -15.39 5.68 19.56
CA PRO A 165 -14.45 5.48 18.43
C PRO A 165 -13.69 6.78 18.21
N LEU A 166 -12.37 6.70 18.25
CA LEU A 166 -11.49 7.81 17.94
C LEU A 166 -11.40 7.96 16.41
N THR A 167 -12.43 8.55 15.81
CA THR A 167 -12.48 8.84 14.38
C THR A 167 -11.78 10.18 14.12
N GLN A 168 -10.48 10.25 14.41
CA GLN A 168 -9.68 11.41 14.06
C GLN A 168 -9.08 11.25 12.66
N LYS A 169 -8.79 12.39 12.00
CA LYS A 169 -8.00 12.39 10.76
C LYS A 169 -6.65 11.71 11.04
N GLY A 170 -6.21 10.86 10.13
CA GLY A 170 -4.96 10.09 10.28
C GLY A 170 -5.14 8.66 10.82
N THR A 171 -6.32 8.28 11.35
CA THR A 171 -6.56 6.90 11.82
C THR A 171 -7.11 5.97 10.74
N ARG A 172 -7.56 6.52 9.62
CA ARG A 172 -8.12 5.73 8.51
C ARG A 172 -6.98 5.08 7.70
N TYR A 173 -7.20 3.87 7.21
CA TYR A 173 -6.25 3.22 6.33
C TYR A 173 -5.87 4.07 5.09
N ILE A 174 -6.83 4.80 4.55
CA ILE A 174 -6.61 5.67 3.40
C ILE A 174 -5.62 6.82 3.71
N ASP A 175 -5.65 7.35 4.92
CA ASP A 175 -4.74 8.41 5.35
C ASP A 175 -3.29 7.90 5.40
N PHE A 176 -3.10 6.64 5.76
CA PHE A 176 -1.80 5.95 5.70
C PHE A 176 -1.38 5.61 4.26
N LEU A 177 -2.32 5.21 3.41
CA LEU A 177 -2.07 4.69 2.08
C LEU A 177 -1.67 5.78 1.08
N ILE A 178 -2.39 6.94 1.06
CA ILE A 178 -2.19 7.99 0.05
C ILE A 178 -0.76 8.56 0.04
N PRO A 179 -0.16 8.97 1.17
CA PRO A 179 1.23 9.43 1.18
C PRO A 179 2.19 8.36 0.69
N GLY A 180 1.94 7.09 1.04
CA GLY A 180 2.70 5.94 0.56
C GLY A 180 2.62 5.77 -0.95
N LEU A 181 1.43 5.89 -1.54
CA LEU A 181 1.23 5.81 -3.00
C LEU A 181 1.92 6.97 -3.72
N ILE A 182 1.90 8.18 -3.16
CA ILE A 182 2.62 9.35 -3.72
C ILE A 182 4.13 9.08 -3.70
N ALA A 183 4.68 8.54 -2.60
CA ALA A 183 6.09 8.17 -2.49
C ALA A 183 6.48 7.09 -3.49
N MET A 184 5.67 6.03 -3.60
CA MET A 184 5.89 4.93 -4.53
C MET A 184 5.84 5.41 -5.98
N ASN A 185 4.86 6.26 -6.31
CA ASN A 185 4.74 6.83 -7.65
C ASN A 185 5.97 7.69 -7.99
N LEU A 186 6.43 8.54 -7.06
CA LEU A 186 7.66 9.31 -7.23
C LEU A 186 8.87 8.41 -7.55
N MET A 187 9.06 7.33 -6.80
CA MET A 187 10.13 6.36 -7.03
C MET A 187 9.98 5.68 -8.40
N MET A 188 8.84 5.03 -8.65
CA MET A 188 8.62 4.25 -9.87
C MET A 188 8.74 5.13 -11.11
N SER A 189 8.03 6.26 -11.10
CA SER A 189 8.02 7.23 -12.19
C SER A 189 9.42 7.78 -12.48
N THR A 190 10.20 8.12 -11.45
CA THR A 190 11.58 8.62 -11.64
C THR A 190 12.52 7.51 -12.11
N MET A 191 12.49 6.34 -11.45
CA MET A 191 13.39 5.22 -11.77
C MET A 191 13.16 4.70 -13.19
N TRP A 192 11.91 4.41 -13.55
CA TRP A 192 11.56 3.97 -14.88
C TRP A 192 11.74 5.08 -15.92
N GLY A 193 11.26 6.28 -15.64
CA GLY A 193 11.32 7.39 -16.59
C GLY A 193 12.74 7.82 -16.97
N ILE A 194 13.66 7.86 -16.03
CA ILE A 194 15.05 8.27 -16.29
C ILE A 194 15.88 7.06 -16.75
N SER A 195 15.90 5.96 -15.98
CA SER A 195 16.78 4.83 -16.30
C SER A 195 16.41 4.20 -17.63
N TYR A 196 15.14 3.86 -17.85
CA TYR A 196 14.70 3.23 -19.07
C TYR A 196 14.95 4.12 -20.29
N SER A 197 14.59 5.40 -20.22
CA SER A 197 14.81 6.37 -21.30
C SER A 197 16.30 6.48 -21.69
N LEU A 198 17.21 6.52 -20.70
CA LEU A 198 18.64 6.61 -20.95
C LEU A 198 19.20 5.30 -21.56
N ILE A 199 18.76 4.15 -21.05
CA ILE A 199 19.17 2.82 -21.54
C ILE A 199 18.66 2.62 -22.96
N GLU A 200 17.40 2.94 -23.24
CA GLU A 200 16.81 2.83 -24.57
C GLU A 200 17.49 3.74 -25.59
N LYS A 201 17.72 5.00 -25.24
CA LYS A 201 18.45 5.96 -26.10
C LYS A 201 19.87 5.47 -26.39
N ARG A 202 20.53 4.79 -25.43
CA ARG A 202 21.85 4.18 -25.66
C ARG A 202 21.74 2.94 -26.55
N SER A 203 20.83 2.03 -26.29
CA SER A 203 20.58 0.82 -27.09
C SER A 203 20.33 1.16 -28.57
N LYS A 204 19.53 2.20 -28.80
CA LYS A 204 19.25 2.73 -30.16
C LYS A 204 20.36 3.62 -30.73
N LYS A 205 21.53 3.72 -30.06
CA LYS A 205 22.66 4.58 -30.42
C LYS A 205 22.36 6.05 -30.62
N LEU A 206 21.22 6.53 -30.03
CA LEU A 206 20.80 7.93 -30.12
C LEU A 206 21.73 8.85 -29.32
N LEU A 207 22.22 8.42 -28.13
CA LEU A 207 23.19 9.19 -27.35
C LEU A 207 24.47 9.49 -28.14
N ARG A 208 24.97 8.53 -28.94
CA ARG A 208 26.15 8.73 -29.80
C ARG A 208 25.92 9.82 -30.86
N ARG A 209 24.73 9.84 -31.47
CA ARG A 209 24.35 10.90 -32.44
C ARG A 209 24.20 12.27 -31.73
N MET A 210 23.68 12.30 -30.52
CA MET A 210 23.54 13.55 -29.73
C MET A 210 24.90 14.13 -29.36
N VAL A 211 25.90 13.30 -29.02
CA VAL A 211 27.28 13.76 -28.72
C VAL A 211 27.95 14.34 -29.94
N ALA A 212 27.58 13.94 -31.17
CA ALA A 212 28.09 14.50 -32.42
C ALA A 212 27.49 15.92 -32.71
N THR A 213 26.48 16.36 -31.99
CA THR A 213 25.94 17.73 -32.11
C THR A 213 26.66 18.67 -31.13
N PRO A 214 26.64 20.01 -31.34
CA PRO A 214 27.30 20.98 -30.45
C PRO A 214 26.58 21.16 -29.11
N MET A 215 25.77 20.18 -28.65
CA MET A 215 25.01 20.20 -27.42
C MET A 215 25.88 19.79 -26.22
N ARG A 216 25.77 20.56 -25.12
CA ARG A 216 26.47 20.21 -23.87
C ARG A 216 25.77 19.02 -23.20
N LYS A 217 26.54 18.00 -22.82
CA LYS A 217 26.07 16.79 -22.11
C LYS A 217 25.30 17.12 -20.84
N SER A 218 25.74 18.11 -20.08
CA SER A 218 25.05 18.60 -18.87
C SER A 218 23.65 19.16 -19.19
N SER A 219 23.49 19.89 -20.30
CA SER A 219 22.17 20.43 -20.68
C SER A 219 21.16 19.34 -20.95
N PHE A 220 21.59 18.21 -21.52
CA PHE A 220 20.73 17.05 -21.73
C PHE A 220 20.30 16.42 -20.39
N MET A 221 21.23 16.14 -19.47
CA MET A 221 20.91 15.57 -18.17
C MET A 221 20.00 16.46 -17.34
N ILE A 222 20.32 17.78 -17.34
CA ILE A 222 19.49 18.77 -16.64
C ILE A 222 18.08 18.83 -17.22
N SER A 223 17.92 18.82 -18.56
CA SER A 223 16.60 18.82 -19.19
C SER A 223 15.80 17.55 -18.84
N GLN A 224 16.47 16.40 -18.73
CA GLN A 224 15.84 15.13 -18.30
C GLN A 224 15.30 15.26 -16.87
N LEU A 225 16.09 15.80 -15.96
CA LEU A 225 15.68 16.00 -14.56
C LEU A 225 14.51 16.98 -14.44
N PHE A 226 14.57 18.13 -15.13
CA PHE A 226 13.48 19.12 -15.09
C PHE A 226 12.18 18.59 -15.70
N ALA A 227 12.25 17.89 -16.83
CA ALA A 227 11.06 17.27 -17.43
C ALA A 227 10.43 16.28 -16.46
N ARG A 228 11.25 15.44 -15.81
CA ARG A 228 10.77 14.46 -14.86
C ARG A 228 10.19 15.11 -13.60
N LEU A 229 10.83 16.17 -13.08
CA LEU A 229 10.29 16.94 -11.97
C LEU A 229 8.87 17.47 -12.27
N THR A 230 8.71 18.10 -13.43
CA THR A 230 7.42 18.65 -13.83
C THR A 230 6.35 17.56 -13.93
N LEU A 231 6.67 16.43 -14.54
CA LEU A 231 5.75 15.29 -14.66
C LEU A 231 5.40 14.71 -13.28
N ASN A 232 6.37 14.48 -12.41
CA ASN A 232 6.14 13.96 -11.07
C ASN A 232 5.25 14.89 -10.21
N ILE A 233 5.41 16.21 -10.33
CA ILE A 233 4.53 17.17 -9.65
C ILE A 233 3.09 17.05 -10.16
N ILE A 234 2.91 16.93 -11.48
CA ILE A 234 1.58 16.75 -12.07
C ILE A 234 0.96 15.43 -11.60
N GLU A 235 1.71 14.35 -11.62
CA GLU A 235 1.29 13.02 -11.17
C GLU A 235 0.85 13.04 -9.70
N ALA A 236 1.68 13.59 -8.81
CA ALA A 236 1.37 13.72 -7.38
C ALA A 236 0.15 14.62 -7.13
N SER A 237 0.03 15.73 -7.89
CA SER A 237 -1.11 16.64 -7.77
C SER A 237 -2.43 15.97 -8.15
N ILE A 238 -2.45 15.14 -9.20
CA ILE A 238 -3.65 14.42 -9.62
C ILE A 238 -4.09 13.40 -8.56
N VAL A 239 -3.14 12.63 -8.00
CA VAL A 239 -3.44 11.68 -6.91
C VAL A 239 -3.97 12.42 -5.68
N PHE A 240 -3.33 13.55 -5.31
CA PHE A 240 -3.77 14.37 -4.18
C PHE A 240 -5.15 14.98 -4.39
N ILE A 241 -5.43 15.54 -5.56
CA ILE A 241 -6.74 16.13 -5.91
C ILE A 241 -7.83 15.05 -5.84
N PHE A 242 -7.58 13.87 -6.40
CA PHE A 242 -8.49 12.75 -6.28
C PHE A 242 -8.76 12.38 -4.82
N ALA A 243 -7.72 12.25 -4.01
CA ALA A 243 -7.83 11.93 -2.59
C ALA A 243 -8.58 13.00 -1.79
N TYR A 244 -8.37 14.27 -2.10
CA TYR A 244 -9.05 15.40 -1.49
C TYR A 244 -10.55 15.35 -1.74
N TYR A 245 -10.99 15.19 -3.00
CA TYR A 245 -12.41 15.20 -3.35
C TYR A 245 -13.14 13.92 -2.98
N TYR A 246 -12.49 12.77 -3.08
CA TYR A 246 -13.16 11.49 -2.86
C TYR A 246 -13.10 11.01 -1.40
N PHE A 247 -11.98 11.22 -0.72
CA PHE A 247 -11.75 10.74 0.65
C PHE A 247 -11.71 11.86 1.69
N ASN A 248 -11.90 13.12 1.32
CA ASN A 248 -11.72 14.29 2.19
C ASN A 248 -10.32 14.28 2.86
N PHE A 249 -9.30 13.93 2.08
CA PHE A 249 -7.92 13.88 2.54
C PHE A 249 -7.32 15.28 2.53
N THR A 250 -6.75 15.74 3.64
CA THR A 250 -6.23 17.10 3.81
C THR A 250 -4.73 17.10 4.12
N LEU A 251 -4.08 18.21 3.80
CA LEU A 251 -2.71 18.47 4.20
C LEU A 251 -2.74 19.25 5.53
N GLU A 252 -2.27 18.63 6.62
CA GLU A 252 -2.25 19.26 7.94
C GLU A 252 -0.91 19.99 8.19
N GLY A 253 0.18 19.62 7.50
CA GLY A 253 1.52 20.18 7.69
C GLY A 253 1.91 21.25 6.69
N SER A 254 3.21 21.57 6.67
CA SER A 254 3.77 22.64 5.85
C SER A 254 3.95 22.24 4.39
N VAL A 255 3.43 23.06 3.47
CA VAL A 255 3.66 22.90 2.01
C VAL A 255 5.16 23.00 1.66
N TRP A 256 5.91 23.82 2.39
CA TRP A 256 7.36 23.94 2.18
C TRP A 256 8.12 22.68 2.61
N ALA A 257 7.69 22.03 3.71
CA ALA A 257 8.23 20.75 4.13
C ALA A 257 7.97 19.68 3.06
N LEU A 258 6.75 19.65 2.50
CA LEU A 258 6.38 18.79 1.40
C LEU A 258 7.27 19.00 0.17
N ALA A 259 7.47 20.26 -0.25
CA ALA A 259 8.30 20.59 -1.40
C ALA A 259 9.77 20.15 -1.20
N ILE A 260 10.36 20.43 -0.04
CA ILE A 260 11.75 20.07 0.28
C ILE A 260 11.92 18.54 0.27
N LEU A 261 11.05 17.81 0.95
CA LEU A 261 11.12 16.36 1.03
C LEU A 261 10.92 15.72 -0.36
N TYR A 262 9.94 16.20 -1.12
CA TYR A 262 9.64 15.70 -2.46
C TYR A 262 10.81 15.92 -3.43
N LEU A 263 11.43 17.09 -3.41
CA LEU A 263 12.63 17.41 -4.20
C LEU A 263 13.83 16.56 -3.78
N ALA A 264 14.05 16.35 -2.48
CA ALA A 264 15.10 15.48 -1.97
C ALA A 264 14.90 14.02 -2.40
N GLY A 265 13.67 13.49 -2.31
CA GLY A 265 13.30 12.16 -2.80
C GLY A 265 13.53 12.02 -4.31
N MET A 266 13.09 13.02 -5.09
CA MET A 266 13.33 13.04 -6.53
C MET A 266 14.83 13.04 -6.86
N LEU A 267 15.65 13.84 -6.18
CA LEU A 267 17.10 13.87 -6.36
C LEU A 267 17.71 12.50 -6.05
N CYS A 268 17.26 11.85 -4.96
CA CYS A 268 17.70 10.52 -4.57
C CYS A 268 17.42 9.49 -5.68
N PHE A 269 16.17 9.36 -6.11
CA PHE A 269 15.79 8.38 -7.13
C PHE A 269 16.37 8.69 -8.50
N SER A 270 16.57 9.98 -8.84
CA SER A 270 17.25 10.38 -10.08
C SER A 270 18.71 9.99 -10.07
N GLY A 271 19.41 10.16 -8.95
CA GLY A 271 20.80 9.75 -8.79
C GLY A 271 20.97 8.23 -8.96
N ILE A 272 20.12 7.44 -8.29
CA ILE A 272 20.10 5.99 -8.43
C ILE A 272 19.81 5.59 -9.89
N SER A 273 18.88 6.25 -10.55
CA SER A 273 18.51 6.01 -11.95
C SER A 273 19.69 6.23 -12.91
N ILE A 274 20.43 7.32 -12.71
CA ILE A 274 21.61 7.63 -13.53
C ILE A 274 22.72 6.60 -13.26
N LEU A 275 22.90 6.16 -12.03
CA LEU A 275 23.88 5.14 -11.67
C LEU A 275 23.56 3.81 -12.38
N ILE A 276 22.32 3.33 -12.32
CA ILE A 276 21.86 2.10 -12.99
C ILE A 276 22.09 2.20 -14.51
N SER A 277 21.68 3.32 -15.10
CA SER A 277 21.78 3.54 -16.55
C SER A 277 23.20 3.84 -17.05
N SER A 278 24.17 4.07 -16.15
CA SER A 278 25.50 4.58 -16.50
C SER A 278 26.29 3.71 -17.49
N ARG A 279 26.18 2.40 -17.41
CA ARG A 279 26.87 1.44 -18.28
C ARG A 279 25.97 0.48 -19.03
N THR A 280 24.69 0.41 -18.68
CA THR A 280 23.73 -0.52 -19.25
C THR A 280 23.30 -0.06 -20.63
N ALA A 281 23.49 -0.93 -21.64
CA ALA A 281 23.09 -0.68 -23.03
C ALA A 281 22.00 -1.65 -23.51
N ASN A 282 21.74 -2.71 -22.77
CA ASN A 282 20.71 -3.68 -23.07
C ASN A 282 19.46 -3.40 -22.25
N THR A 283 18.32 -3.21 -22.90
CA THR A 283 17.05 -2.88 -22.27
C THR A 283 16.55 -3.99 -21.34
N TYR A 284 16.78 -5.27 -21.67
CA TYR A 284 16.39 -6.40 -20.80
C TYR A 284 17.17 -6.40 -19.49
N ILE A 285 18.50 -6.20 -19.56
CA ILE A 285 19.34 -6.10 -18.35
C ILE A 285 18.94 -4.85 -17.55
N GLY A 286 18.67 -3.74 -18.22
CA GLY A 286 18.20 -2.51 -17.59
C GLY A 286 16.92 -2.70 -16.81
N ASN A 287 15.93 -3.33 -17.41
CA ASN A 287 14.67 -3.64 -16.77
C ASN A 287 14.86 -4.55 -15.54
N GLY A 288 15.73 -5.56 -15.64
CA GLY A 288 16.09 -6.42 -14.51
C GLY A 288 16.71 -5.64 -13.36
N LEU A 289 17.65 -4.73 -13.63
CA LEU A 289 18.31 -3.90 -12.62
C LEU A 289 17.34 -2.90 -11.96
N ILE A 290 16.46 -2.27 -12.74
CA ILE A 290 15.43 -1.37 -12.20
C ILE A 290 14.52 -2.16 -11.25
N ASN A 291 14.00 -3.32 -11.69
CA ASN A 291 13.13 -4.16 -10.88
C ASN A 291 13.83 -4.70 -9.63
N ALA A 292 15.11 -5.06 -9.71
CA ALA A 292 15.88 -5.53 -8.56
C ALA A 292 16.00 -4.51 -7.44
N ILE A 293 15.79 -3.22 -7.71
CA ILE A 293 15.78 -2.15 -6.70
C ILE A 293 14.33 -1.77 -6.35
N VAL A 294 13.48 -1.55 -7.36
CA VAL A 294 12.12 -1.04 -7.16
C VAL A 294 11.24 -2.04 -6.41
N MET A 295 11.30 -3.34 -6.76
CA MET A 295 10.42 -4.35 -6.16
C MET A 295 10.69 -4.57 -4.67
N PRO A 296 11.95 -4.83 -4.21
CA PRO A 296 12.21 -4.97 -2.78
C PRO A 296 11.85 -3.69 -2.00
N MET A 297 12.18 -2.51 -2.52
CA MET A 297 11.84 -1.25 -1.85
C MET A 297 10.33 -1.08 -1.74
N SER A 298 9.54 -1.40 -2.78
CA SER A 298 8.08 -1.27 -2.74
C SER A 298 7.42 -2.20 -1.71
N VAL A 299 7.97 -3.40 -1.51
CA VAL A 299 7.45 -4.38 -0.55
C VAL A 299 7.87 -4.02 0.88
N LEU A 300 9.15 -3.69 1.09
CA LEU A 300 9.72 -3.49 2.42
C LEU A 300 9.37 -2.12 3.01
N SER A 301 9.19 -1.07 2.19
CA SER A 301 9.03 0.32 2.68
C SER A 301 7.68 0.62 3.34
N GLY A 302 6.85 -0.39 3.60
CA GLY A 302 5.63 -0.20 4.38
C GLY A 302 4.56 0.67 3.70
N ILE A 303 4.46 0.61 2.36
CA ILE A 303 3.48 1.41 1.60
C ILE A 303 2.06 0.92 1.83
N PHE A 304 1.85 -0.39 1.72
CA PHE A 304 0.53 -1.02 1.79
C PHE A 304 0.14 -1.47 3.20
N PHE A 305 1.12 -1.79 4.01
CA PHE A 305 0.97 -2.20 5.41
C PHE A 305 2.19 -1.73 6.20
N SER A 306 2.01 -1.54 7.51
CA SER A 306 3.10 -1.06 8.37
C SER A 306 4.31 -2.01 8.34
N TYR A 307 5.51 -1.45 8.18
CA TYR A 307 6.75 -2.22 8.26
C TYR A 307 7.04 -2.76 9.68
N HIS A 308 6.30 -2.31 10.69
CA HIS A 308 6.34 -2.89 12.03
C HIS A 308 5.83 -4.33 12.10
N ASN A 309 5.18 -4.81 11.03
CA ASN A 309 4.78 -6.22 10.91
C ASN A 309 5.94 -7.15 10.50
N PHE A 310 7.10 -6.59 10.14
CA PHE A 310 8.31 -7.37 9.86
C PHE A 310 9.06 -7.71 11.16
N PRO A 311 9.94 -8.74 11.16
CA PRO A 311 10.77 -9.06 12.32
C PRO A 311 11.63 -7.87 12.76
N ASP A 312 11.77 -7.68 14.09
CA ASP A 312 12.47 -6.55 14.69
C ASP A 312 13.90 -6.36 14.17
N ALA A 313 14.58 -7.45 13.82
CA ALA A 313 15.94 -7.41 13.26
C ALA A 313 16.06 -6.67 11.93
N VAL A 314 14.97 -6.62 11.14
CA VAL A 314 14.95 -6.00 9.78
C VAL A 314 14.46 -4.56 9.83
N ILE A 315 13.66 -4.19 10.82
CA ILE A 315 13.07 -2.86 10.96
C ILE A 315 14.10 -1.71 10.91
N PRO A 316 15.25 -1.78 11.62
CA PRO A 316 16.25 -0.71 11.54
C PRO A 316 16.78 -0.49 10.13
N PHE A 317 16.89 -1.56 9.34
CA PHE A 317 17.33 -1.48 7.94
C PHE A 317 16.26 -0.85 7.03
N ILE A 318 15.01 -1.24 7.23
CA ILE A 318 13.87 -0.73 6.47
C ILE A 318 13.72 0.79 6.64
N LYS A 319 13.90 1.31 7.86
CA LYS A 319 13.77 2.75 8.16
C LYS A 319 14.73 3.64 7.35
N TRP A 320 15.87 3.11 6.93
CA TRP A 320 16.86 3.85 6.13
C TRP A 320 16.69 3.68 4.62
N LEU A 321 15.74 2.87 4.17
CA LEU A 321 15.45 2.78 2.73
C LEU A 321 14.94 4.12 2.21
N PRO A 322 15.44 4.60 1.07
CA PRO A 322 15.01 5.87 0.49
C PRO A 322 13.51 6.02 0.33
N LEU A 323 12.83 4.96 -0.07
CA LEU A 323 11.37 4.98 -0.22
C LEU A 323 10.65 5.10 1.12
N THR A 324 11.16 4.44 2.17
CA THR A 324 10.61 4.55 3.53
C THR A 324 10.76 5.97 4.07
N LEU A 325 11.95 6.57 3.90
CA LEU A 325 12.19 7.95 4.32
C LEU A 325 11.24 8.96 3.64
N VAL A 326 10.96 8.77 2.35
CA VAL A 326 9.98 9.61 1.64
C VAL A 326 8.57 9.33 2.15
N ALA A 327 8.16 8.05 2.26
CA ALA A 327 6.81 7.68 2.65
C ALA A 327 6.47 8.13 4.08
N ASP A 328 7.36 7.89 5.04
CA ASP A 328 7.17 8.30 6.43
C ASP A 328 7.22 9.82 6.59
N GLY A 329 8.13 10.49 5.88
CA GLY A 329 8.15 11.94 5.88
C GLY A 329 6.90 12.56 5.24
N LEU A 330 6.35 11.98 4.18
CA LEU A 330 5.05 12.41 3.64
C LEU A 330 3.91 12.14 4.63
N ARG A 331 3.91 11.00 5.33
CA ARG A 331 2.91 10.70 6.36
C ARG A 331 2.94 11.71 7.49
N SER A 332 4.13 12.04 8.01
CA SER A 332 4.25 13.03 9.08
C SER A 332 3.75 14.40 8.62
N ILE A 333 4.01 14.82 7.38
CA ILE A 333 3.51 16.08 6.85
C ILE A 333 1.98 16.06 6.67
N PHE A 334 1.43 15.00 6.06
CA PHE A 334 0.00 14.96 5.74
C PHE A 334 -0.88 14.71 6.98
N ILE A 335 -0.42 13.88 7.93
CA ILE A 335 -1.24 13.38 9.04
C ILE A 335 -0.88 14.07 10.36
N GLU A 336 0.42 14.23 10.65
CA GLU A 336 0.92 14.71 11.95
C GLU A 336 1.12 16.22 11.99
N GLY A 337 0.97 16.90 10.84
CA GLY A 337 1.16 18.35 10.77
C GLY A 337 2.63 18.79 10.78
N ALA A 338 3.55 17.90 10.40
CA ALA A 338 4.98 18.16 10.49
C ALA A 338 5.45 19.39 9.69
N GLY A 339 6.41 20.10 10.26
CA GLY A 339 7.08 21.24 9.67
C GLY A 339 8.41 20.84 8.97
N ILE A 340 9.16 21.86 8.55
CA ILE A 340 10.45 21.67 7.87
C ILE A 340 11.47 20.97 8.80
N ALA A 341 11.48 21.30 10.09
CA ALA A 341 12.43 20.75 11.05
C ALA A 341 12.30 19.22 11.20
N ASP A 342 11.06 18.71 11.17
CA ASP A 342 10.76 17.29 11.38
C ASP A 342 11.23 16.42 10.22
N VAL A 343 11.17 16.92 8.99
CA VAL A 343 11.58 16.20 7.79
C VAL A 343 13.01 16.51 7.34
N PHE A 344 13.71 17.41 8.04
CA PHE A 344 15.02 17.91 7.64
C PHE A 344 16.08 16.80 7.56
N ILE A 345 16.13 15.91 8.53
CA ILE A 345 17.07 14.79 8.56
C ILE A 345 16.82 13.87 7.37
N SER A 346 15.56 13.49 7.12
CA SER A 346 15.18 12.65 5.98
C SER A 346 15.56 13.30 4.65
N ALA A 347 15.32 14.61 4.50
CA ALA A 347 15.67 15.34 3.30
C ALA A 347 17.19 15.41 3.06
N ILE A 348 18.01 15.61 4.13
CA ILE A 348 19.48 15.59 4.03
C ILE A 348 19.96 14.22 3.59
N VAL A 349 19.52 13.15 4.25
CA VAL A 349 19.93 11.78 3.93
C VAL A 349 19.60 11.42 2.48
N LEU A 350 18.36 11.70 2.05
CA LEU A 350 17.94 11.52 0.66
C LEU A 350 18.80 12.32 -0.32
N SER A 351 19.09 13.56 0.00
CA SER A 351 19.93 14.44 -0.84
C SER A 351 21.37 13.93 -0.93
N LEU A 352 21.94 13.45 0.17
CA LEU A 352 23.29 12.87 0.19
C LEU A 352 23.38 11.59 -0.64
N ILE A 353 22.42 10.68 -0.49
CA ILE A 353 22.34 9.47 -1.30
C ILE A 353 22.19 9.84 -2.78
N GLY A 354 21.30 10.80 -3.08
CA GLY A 354 21.08 11.28 -4.43
C GLY A 354 22.32 11.89 -5.07
N LEU A 355 22.99 12.78 -4.38
CA LEU A 355 24.22 13.41 -4.88
C LEU A 355 25.37 12.40 -5.04
N ALA A 356 25.56 11.50 -4.09
CA ALA A 356 26.60 10.48 -4.16
C ALA A 356 26.37 9.54 -5.37
N THR A 357 25.15 9.05 -5.56
CA THR A 357 24.79 8.16 -6.69
C THR A 357 24.79 8.92 -8.01
N PHE A 358 24.36 10.18 -8.04
CA PHE A 358 24.40 11.04 -9.22
C PHE A 358 25.84 11.30 -9.70
N ILE A 359 26.71 11.74 -8.79
CA ILE A 359 28.13 12.00 -9.10
C ILE A 359 28.84 10.71 -9.51
N GLY A 360 28.62 9.62 -8.77
CA GLY A 360 29.14 8.30 -9.10
C GLY A 360 28.68 7.84 -10.47
N GLY A 361 27.38 7.95 -10.75
CA GLY A 361 26.79 7.60 -12.03
C GLY A 361 27.38 8.42 -13.19
N LEU A 362 27.51 9.73 -13.03
CA LEU A 362 28.10 10.61 -14.07
C LEU A 362 29.56 10.29 -14.35
N LYS A 363 30.39 10.00 -13.35
CA LYS A 363 31.81 9.65 -13.51
C LYS A 363 32.01 8.39 -14.35
N ILE A 364 31.12 7.39 -14.19
CA ILE A 364 31.20 6.12 -14.89
C ILE A 364 30.33 6.08 -16.17
N TYR A 365 29.62 7.18 -16.48
CA TYR A 365 28.66 7.24 -17.58
C TYR A 365 29.28 7.09 -18.94
N LYS A 366 28.89 6.06 -19.67
CA LYS A 366 29.31 5.84 -21.06
C LYS A 366 28.28 6.46 -22.02
N TRP A 367 28.75 7.38 -22.87
CA TRP A 367 27.93 8.08 -23.86
C TRP A 367 27.83 7.36 -25.20
N TYR A 368 28.61 6.30 -25.38
CA TYR A 368 28.72 5.53 -26.63
C TYR A 368 28.80 4.03 -26.31
#